data_d065b696beddc1f796e0c69ff40ab7ac
#
_entry.id   d065b696beddc1f796e0c69ff40ab7ac
#
_cell.length_a   1.000
_cell.length_b   1.000
_cell.length_c   1.000
_cell.angle_alpha   90.00
_cell.angle_beta   90.00
_cell.angle_gamma   90.00
#
_symmetry.space_group_name_H-M   'P 1'
#
loop_
_entity.id
_entity.type
_entity.pdbx_description
1 polymer ?
#
loop_
_entity_poly.entity_id
_entity_poly.type
_entity_poly.pdbx_seq_one_letter_code
_entity_poly.pdbx_strand_id
1 'polypeptide(L)'
;MALSLALPAACSRDSNEATPAQETKGAAPAGGEASSPPGRLTIAAATASSGLESAAFVFDRNLQKPWMAGGSAPAWVQLDLGRPTTITKVRLYTSQTPAGPTSHQILGGLMPDSLAPLGALDGNTTNAQWLELEVKRQVRYLKVVTVKSPSWVAWGEIEVYE
;
A
#
# COMPACT_ATOMS: atom_id res chain seq x y z
N MET A 1 43.41 -30.71 70.75
CA MET A 1 44.43 -31.42 69.94
C MET A 1 44.29 -30.86 68.56
N ALA A 2 45.05 -29.86 68.25
CA ALA A 2 46.35 -29.97 67.59
C ALA A 2 46.17 -30.56 66.19
N LEU A 3 46.53 -30.01 65.10
CA LEU A 3 47.62 -29.25 64.56
C LEU A 3 47.28 -28.95 63.11
N SER A 4 47.31 -27.76 62.58
CA SER A 4 48.48 -27.03 62.10
C SER A 4 48.95 -27.36 60.65
N LEU A 5 49.20 -26.28 59.93
CA LEU A 5 50.13 -26.07 58.81
C LEU A 5 49.68 -26.56 57.39
N ALA A 6 49.96 -25.90 56.34
CA ALA A 6 50.66 -24.69 55.99
C ALA A 6 50.32 -24.33 54.53
N LEU A 7 50.40 -23.06 54.23
CA LEU A 7 50.60 -22.54 52.87
C LEU A 7 52.01 -22.93 52.37
N PRO A 8 52.26 -22.91 51.03
CA PRO A 8 52.62 -21.65 50.44
C PRO A 8 52.15 -21.41 49.00
N ALA A 9 52.17 -20.18 48.70
CA ALA A 9 52.19 -19.39 47.51
C ALA A 9 53.05 -19.88 46.31
N ALA A 10 52.60 -19.57 45.13
CA ALA A 10 53.38 -19.06 43.97
C ALA A 10 52.36 -18.52 42.95
N CYS A 11 52.30 -17.24 42.76
CA CYS A 11 52.93 -16.40 41.75
C CYS A 11 52.99 -17.00 40.34
N SER A 12 52.23 -16.41 39.45
CA SER A 12 52.60 -15.87 38.15
C SER A 12 51.35 -15.27 37.47
N ARG A 13 51.24 -13.99 37.31
CA ARG A 13 51.61 -13.19 36.10
C ARG A 13 51.11 -13.91 34.85
N ASP A 14 50.29 -13.29 34.10
CA ASP A 14 50.24 -12.19 33.16
C ASP A 14 48.93 -12.34 32.40
N SER A 15 48.30 -11.47 31.93
CA SER A 15 48.47 -10.35 31.09
C SER A 15 47.12 -9.62 30.95
N ASN A 16 47.21 -8.41 31.29
CA ASN A 16 46.40 -7.34 30.82
C ASN A 16 46.24 -7.40 29.29
N GLU A 17 45.00 -7.57 28.83
CA GLU A 17 44.66 -7.10 27.51
C GLU A 17 43.31 -6.44 27.55
N ALA A 18 43.36 -5.16 27.71
CA ALA A 18 42.25 -4.25 27.55
C ALA A 18 41.83 -4.24 26.07
N THR A 19 40.72 -4.86 25.77
CA THR A 19 40.05 -4.64 24.49
C THR A 19 39.32 -3.31 24.55
N PRO A 20 39.60 -2.38 23.65
CA PRO A 20 38.90 -1.10 23.62
C PRO A 20 37.43 -1.34 23.26
N ALA A 21 36.57 -0.73 24.05
CA ALA A 21 35.15 -0.59 23.77
C ALA A 21 35.00 0.06 22.37
N GLN A 22 34.51 -0.70 21.41
CA GLN A 22 33.99 -0.11 20.19
C GLN A 22 32.69 0.59 20.55
N GLU A 23 32.74 1.89 20.60
CA GLU A 23 31.60 2.74 20.45
C GLU A 23 30.92 2.42 19.12
N THR A 24 29.88 1.60 19.16
CA THR A 24 28.94 1.53 18.07
C THR A 24 28.11 2.80 18.11
N LYS A 25 28.58 3.76 17.34
CA LYS A 25 27.84 4.95 16.95
C LYS A 25 26.48 4.48 16.44
N GLY A 26 25.43 4.73 17.23
CA GLY A 26 24.07 4.40 16.88
C GLY A 26 23.72 5.09 15.57
N ALA A 27 23.63 4.29 14.51
CA ALA A 27 22.94 4.70 13.30
C ALA A 27 21.47 4.85 13.68
N ALA A 28 20.94 6.07 13.53
CA ALA A 28 19.51 6.30 13.61
C ALA A 28 18.80 5.35 12.64
N PRO A 29 17.66 4.76 13.02
CA PRO A 29 16.88 3.99 12.07
C PRO A 29 16.45 4.93 10.96
N ALA A 30 16.99 4.74 9.77
CA ALA A 30 16.44 5.31 8.56
C ALA A 30 14.97 4.89 8.53
N GLY A 31 14.08 5.87 8.42
CA GLY A 31 12.65 5.64 8.32
C GLY A 31 12.41 4.59 7.26
N GLY A 32 11.79 3.47 7.67
CA GLY A 32 11.47 2.39 6.78
C GLY A 32 10.49 2.92 5.74
N GLU A 33 10.97 3.16 4.53
CA GLU A 33 10.12 3.15 3.35
C GLU A 33 9.49 1.77 3.32
N ALA A 34 8.18 1.73 3.56
CA ALA A 34 7.42 0.50 3.41
C ALA A 34 7.66 0.01 1.99
N SER A 35 8.49 -1.03 1.86
CA SER A 35 8.80 -1.66 0.57
C SER A 35 7.49 -2.00 -0.11
N SER A 36 7.23 -1.37 -1.25
CA SER A 36 6.05 -1.71 -2.05
C SER A 36 6.09 -3.20 -2.38
N PRO A 37 4.97 -3.90 -2.34
CA PRO A 37 4.91 -5.27 -2.84
C PRO A 37 5.52 -5.32 -4.24
N PRO A 38 6.27 -6.38 -4.59
CA PRO A 38 6.89 -6.49 -5.91
C PRO A 38 5.84 -6.36 -7.01
N GLY A 39 6.14 -5.57 -8.02
CA GLY A 39 5.24 -5.31 -9.16
C GLY A 39 4.20 -4.22 -8.95
N ARG A 40 4.07 -3.62 -7.75
CA ARG A 40 3.15 -2.49 -7.54
C ARG A 40 3.68 -1.24 -8.24
N LEU A 41 2.86 -0.67 -9.11
CA LEU A 41 3.18 0.55 -9.86
C LEU A 41 3.05 1.81 -8.98
N THR A 42 3.87 2.80 -9.29
CA THR A 42 3.68 4.16 -8.79
C THR A 42 2.69 4.88 -9.70
N ILE A 43 1.67 5.50 -9.12
CA ILE A 43 0.66 6.29 -9.81
C ILE A 43 1.14 7.74 -9.83
N ALA A 44 1.11 8.38 -10.99
CA ALA A 44 1.62 9.73 -11.20
C ALA A 44 0.59 10.80 -10.80
N ALA A 45 -0.69 10.56 -11.09
CA ALA A 45 -1.77 11.49 -10.80
C ALA A 45 -3.13 10.80 -10.74
N ALA A 46 -4.11 11.47 -10.14
CA ALA A 46 -5.51 11.06 -10.17
C ALA A 46 -6.42 12.24 -10.46
N THR A 47 -7.53 11.96 -11.14
CA THR A 47 -8.69 12.84 -11.30
C THR A 47 -9.96 12.11 -10.90
N ALA A 48 -11.03 12.82 -10.62
CA ALA A 48 -12.27 12.22 -10.16
C ALA A 48 -13.50 12.98 -10.65
N SER A 49 -14.65 12.33 -10.61
CA SER A 49 -15.95 12.96 -10.94
C SER A 49 -16.31 14.05 -9.94
N SER A 50 -15.85 13.93 -8.70
CA SER A 50 -16.06 14.84 -7.58
C SER A 50 -15.03 14.57 -6.49
N GLY A 51 -14.90 15.42 -5.47
CA GLY A 51 -13.91 15.25 -4.41
C GLY A 51 -12.46 15.26 -4.95
N LEU A 52 -12.18 16.12 -5.93
CA LEU A 52 -10.89 16.16 -6.63
C LEU A 52 -9.72 16.44 -5.69
N GLU A 53 -9.95 17.25 -4.66
CA GLU A 53 -8.96 17.59 -3.64
C GLU A 53 -8.45 16.38 -2.84
N SER A 54 -9.25 15.32 -2.80
CA SER A 54 -8.91 14.06 -2.12
C SER A 54 -8.56 12.91 -3.08
N ALA A 55 -8.58 13.14 -4.39
CA ALA A 55 -8.37 12.08 -5.38
C ALA A 55 -7.01 11.36 -5.22
N ALA A 56 -5.98 12.07 -4.74
CA ALA A 56 -4.67 11.47 -4.48
C ALA A 56 -4.66 10.47 -3.31
N PHE A 57 -5.65 10.49 -2.44
CA PHE A 57 -5.73 9.54 -1.30
C PHE A 57 -5.93 8.09 -1.74
N VAL A 58 -6.41 7.86 -2.98
CA VAL A 58 -6.56 6.49 -3.49
C VAL A 58 -5.24 5.78 -3.81
N PHE A 59 -4.09 6.46 -3.68
CA PHE A 59 -2.77 5.85 -3.90
C PHE A 59 -1.68 6.36 -2.93
N ASP A 60 -2.09 6.97 -1.81
CA ASP A 60 -1.17 7.53 -0.79
C ASP A 60 -0.67 6.50 0.21
N ARG A 61 -1.11 5.24 0.10
CA ARG A 61 -0.81 4.11 1.00
C ARG A 61 -1.40 4.26 2.40
N ASN A 62 -2.40 5.10 2.57
CA ASN A 62 -3.06 5.33 3.84
C ASN A 62 -4.52 4.84 3.80
N LEU A 63 -4.74 3.59 4.17
CA LEU A 63 -6.05 2.95 4.16
C LEU A 63 -7.10 3.64 5.06
N GLN A 64 -6.68 4.53 5.95
CA GLN A 64 -7.56 5.25 6.88
C GLN A 64 -8.07 6.58 6.29
N LYS A 65 -7.56 7.00 5.14
CA LYS A 65 -7.88 8.28 4.54
C LYS A 65 -8.43 8.11 3.12
N PRO A 66 -9.73 7.79 2.97
CA PRO A 66 -10.30 7.49 1.67
C PRO A 66 -10.50 8.75 0.82
N TRP A 67 -10.47 8.59 -0.50
CA TRP A 67 -11.16 9.49 -1.41
C TRP A 67 -12.67 9.28 -1.24
N MET A 68 -13.40 10.40 -1.24
CA MET A 68 -14.85 10.39 -1.12
C MET A 68 -15.46 11.24 -2.25
N ALA A 69 -16.37 10.65 -3.01
CA ALA A 69 -17.11 11.36 -4.03
C ALA A 69 -18.11 12.39 -3.47
N GLY A 70 -18.40 12.32 -2.17
CA GLY A 70 -19.37 13.20 -1.52
C GLY A 70 -20.82 12.91 -1.90
N GLY A 71 -21.11 11.79 -2.54
CA GLY A 71 -22.44 11.42 -3.00
C GLY A 71 -22.56 9.95 -3.39
N SER A 72 -23.75 9.58 -3.83
CA SER A 72 -24.09 8.24 -4.29
C SER A 72 -23.53 7.96 -5.68
N ALA A 73 -23.55 6.69 -6.07
CA ALA A 73 -23.24 6.27 -7.43
C ALA A 73 -24.22 6.89 -8.47
N PRO A 74 -23.78 7.16 -9.73
CA PRO A 74 -22.45 6.82 -10.24
C PRO A 74 -21.40 7.87 -9.87
N ALA A 75 -20.18 7.41 -9.59
CA ALA A 75 -19.01 8.25 -9.41
C ALA A 75 -17.74 7.49 -9.87
N TRP A 76 -16.69 8.24 -10.20
CA TRP A 76 -15.47 7.64 -10.73
C TRP A 76 -14.22 8.35 -10.26
N VAL A 77 -13.13 7.59 -10.24
CA VAL A 77 -11.75 8.09 -10.12
C VAL A 77 -10.93 7.53 -11.27
N GLN A 78 -10.04 8.35 -11.85
CA GLN A 78 -9.16 7.98 -12.95
C GLN A 78 -7.71 8.26 -12.57
N LEU A 79 -6.87 7.27 -12.79
CA LEU A 79 -5.44 7.29 -12.50
C LEU A 79 -4.64 7.48 -13.78
N ASP A 80 -3.56 8.26 -13.72
CA ASP A 80 -2.49 8.28 -14.72
C ASP A 80 -1.27 7.53 -14.17
N LEU A 81 -0.86 6.48 -14.84
CA LEU A 81 0.32 5.69 -14.48
C LEU A 81 1.64 6.35 -14.94
N GLY A 82 1.55 7.56 -15.55
CA GLY A 82 2.69 8.32 -16.04
C GLY A 82 3.27 7.81 -17.36
N ARG A 83 3.17 6.52 -17.64
CA ARG A 83 3.63 5.87 -18.87
C ARG A 83 2.76 4.67 -19.25
N PRO A 84 2.73 4.27 -20.52
CA PRO A 84 2.11 3.00 -20.91
C PRO A 84 2.81 1.83 -20.23
N THR A 85 2.02 0.99 -19.54
CA THR A 85 2.52 -0.18 -18.79
C THR A 85 1.56 -1.35 -18.99
N THR A 86 2.10 -2.56 -19.16
CA THR A 86 1.28 -3.78 -19.15
C THR A 86 0.96 -4.12 -17.73
N ILE A 87 -0.29 -3.95 -17.35
CA ILE A 87 -0.78 -4.29 -16.01
C ILE A 87 -1.29 -5.73 -15.96
N THR A 88 -1.15 -6.36 -14.81
CA THR A 88 -1.58 -7.75 -14.55
C THR A 88 -2.68 -7.84 -13.51
N LYS A 89 -2.80 -6.85 -12.63
CA LYS A 89 -3.81 -6.84 -11.56
C LYS A 89 -4.15 -5.42 -11.14
N VAL A 90 -5.41 -5.22 -10.79
CA VAL A 90 -5.93 -4.03 -10.10
C VAL A 90 -6.55 -4.46 -8.78
N ARG A 91 -6.24 -3.79 -7.69
CA ARG A 91 -6.84 -4.00 -6.37
C ARG A 91 -7.49 -2.72 -5.88
N LEU A 92 -8.68 -2.85 -5.33
CA LEU A 92 -9.47 -1.74 -4.80
C LEU A 92 -9.78 -1.99 -3.34
N TYR A 93 -9.37 -1.09 -2.45
CA TYR A 93 -9.71 -1.17 -1.03
C TYR A 93 -10.97 -0.35 -0.74
N THR A 94 -12.00 -1.02 -0.28
CA THR A 94 -13.31 -0.42 -0.08
C THR A 94 -13.35 0.44 1.18
N SER A 95 -14.03 1.59 1.09
CA SER A 95 -14.47 2.39 2.22
C SER A 95 -15.99 2.52 2.12
N GLN A 96 -16.72 1.50 2.62
CA GLN A 96 -18.14 1.34 2.38
C GLN A 96 -18.92 0.94 3.63
N THR A 97 -19.86 1.78 4.02
CA THR A 97 -20.84 1.51 5.08
C THR A 97 -22.18 2.15 4.70
N PRO A 98 -23.28 1.38 4.63
CA PRO A 98 -23.42 -0.01 4.99
C PRO A 98 -22.86 -0.98 3.94
N ALA A 99 -22.67 -2.23 4.33
CA ALA A 99 -22.40 -3.34 3.40
C ALA A 99 -23.58 -3.58 2.48
N GLY A 100 -23.31 -4.08 1.27
CA GLY A 100 -24.39 -4.44 0.34
C GLY A 100 -23.91 -4.58 -1.12
N PRO A 101 -24.86 -4.73 -2.06
CA PRO A 101 -24.55 -4.99 -3.45
C PRO A 101 -23.94 -3.78 -4.14
N THR A 102 -22.79 -3.99 -4.78
CA THR A 102 -22.07 -2.99 -5.57
C THR A 102 -21.81 -3.46 -6.98
N SER A 103 -21.55 -2.52 -7.87
CA SER A 103 -21.08 -2.76 -9.23
C SER A 103 -20.02 -1.72 -9.59
N HIS A 104 -18.85 -2.20 -9.98
CA HIS A 104 -17.70 -1.36 -10.34
C HIS A 104 -17.20 -1.78 -11.71
N GLN A 105 -17.07 -0.83 -12.63
CA GLN A 105 -16.47 -1.03 -13.94
C GLN A 105 -15.04 -0.50 -13.91
N ILE A 106 -14.12 -1.30 -14.41
CA ILE A 106 -12.72 -0.92 -14.58
C ILE A 106 -12.45 -0.72 -16.06
N LEU A 107 -12.03 0.49 -16.43
CA LEU A 107 -11.71 0.89 -17.79
C LEU A 107 -10.23 1.22 -17.88
N GLY A 108 -9.62 1.02 -19.04
CA GLY A 108 -8.23 1.40 -19.26
C GLY A 108 -7.93 1.71 -20.70
N GLY A 109 -6.90 2.52 -20.93
CA GLY A 109 -6.48 2.95 -22.25
C GLY A 109 -5.16 3.70 -22.25
N LEU A 110 -4.72 4.07 -23.45
CA LEU A 110 -3.48 4.85 -23.63
C LEU A 110 -3.73 6.36 -23.63
N MET A 111 -4.98 6.77 -23.82
CA MET A 111 -5.41 8.15 -23.83
C MET A 111 -6.49 8.38 -22.76
N PRO A 112 -6.54 9.53 -22.07
CA PRO A 112 -7.42 9.75 -20.94
C PRO A 112 -8.92 9.71 -21.32
N ASP A 113 -9.26 10.06 -22.55
CA ASP A 113 -10.63 10.16 -23.05
C ASP A 113 -11.04 8.95 -23.94
N SER A 114 -10.14 8.00 -24.14
CA SER A 114 -10.36 6.79 -24.95
C SER A 114 -10.03 5.54 -24.14
N LEU A 115 -10.97 5.15 -23.29
CA LEU A 115 -10.84 4.02 -22.39
C LEU A 115 -11.79 2.89 -22.80
N ALA A 116 -11.30 1.66 -22.78
CA ALA A 116 -12.08 0.45 -23.05
C ALA A 116 -12.28 -0.35 -21.75
N PRO A 117 -13.36 -1.13 -21.65
CA PRO A 117 -13.56 -2.01 -20.50
C PRO A 117 -12.41 -3.03 -20.34
N LEU A 118 -11.91 -3.15 -19.12
CA LEU A 118 -10.97 -4.18 -18.70
C LEU A 118 -11.68 -5.30 -17.94
N GLY A 119 -12.74 -4.96 -17.19
CA GLY A 119 -13.54 -5.89 -16.43
C GLY A 119 -14.51 -5.17 -15.52
N ALA A 120 -15.27 -5.97 -14.75
CA ALA A 120 -16.19 -5.49 -13.75
C ALA A 120 -16.03 -6.30 -12.46
N LEU A 121 -16.35 -5.66 -11.33
CA LEU A 121 -16.38 -6.25 -10.01
C LEU A 121 -17.80 -6.06 -9.45
N ASP A 122 -18.57 -7.12 -9.47
CA ASP A 122 -19.96 -7.15 -9.02
C ASP A 122 -20.09 -8.05 -7.79
N GLY A 123 -20.90 -7.67 -6.83
CA GLY A 123 -21.16 -8.50 -5.67
C GLY A 123 -21.51 -7.70 -4.42
N ASN A 124 -21.61 -8.40 -3.30
CA ASN A 124 -21.73 -7.74 -2.00
C ASN A 124 -20.36 -7.32 -1.50
N THR A 125 -20.22 -6.06 -1.16
CA THR A 125 -19.01 -5.53 -0.57
C THR A 125 -19.24 -5.03 0.86
N THR A 126 -18.18 -5.10 1.64
CA THR A 126 -18.13 -4.62 3.02
C THR A 126 -17.07 -3.53 3.14
N ASN A 127 -17.05 -2.84 4.28
CA ASN A 127 -15.97 -1.92 4.58
C ASN A 127 -14.64 -2.68 4.76
N ALA A 128 -13.53 -2.03 4.40
CA ALA A 128 -12.17 -2.54 4.60
C ALA A 128 -11.90 -3.88 3.88
N GLN A 129 -12.49 -4.07 2.70
CA GLN A 129 -12.34 -5.25 1.85
C GLN A 129 -11.47 -4.93 0.64
N TRP A 130 -10.58 -5.84 0.25
CA TRP A 130 -9.91 -5.79 -1.04
C TRP A 130 -10.73 -6.50 -2.10
N LEU A 131 -11.01 -5.80 -3.18
CA LEU A 131 -11.55 -6.36 -4.42
C LEU A 131 -10.40 -6.46 -5.42
N GLU A 132 -10.34 -7.55 -6.19
CA GLU A 132 -9.24 -7.79 -7.11
C GLU A 132 -9.76 -8.13 -8.51
N LEU A 133 -9.14 -7.54 -9.53
CA LEU A 133 -9.36 -7.85 -10.93
C LEU A 133 -8.03 -8.25 -11.57
N GLU A 134 -7.94 -9.49 -12.03
CA GLU A 134 -6.85 -9.91 -12.89
C GLU A 134 -7.09 -9.39 -14.30
N VAL A 135 -6.05 -8.80 -14.90
CA VAL A 135 -6.14 -8.20 -16.23
C VAL A 135 -4.77 -8.26 -16.90
N LYS A 136 -4.73 -8.48 -18.20
CA LYS A 136 -3.47 -8.42 -18.98
C LYS A 136 -3.66 -7.44 -20.14
N ARG A 137 -3.32 -6.19 -19.92
CA ARG A 137 -3.52 -5.12 -20.90
C ARG A 137 -2.49 -4.00 -20.73
N GLN A 138 -2.02 -3.47 -21.84
CA GLN A 138 -1.22 -2.25 -21.80
C GLN A 138 -2.14 -1.03 -21.69
N VAL A 139 -1.93 -0.23 -20.64
CA VAL A 139 -2.68 1.00 -20.36
C VAL A 139 -1.73 2.06 -19.79
N ARG A 140 -2.10 3.33 -19.94
CA ARG A 140 -1.55 4.45 -19.19
C ARG A 140 -2.58 5.01 -18.22
N TYR A 141 -3.83 5.05 -18.64
CA TYR A 141 -4.94 5.56 -17.85
C TYR A 141 -5.83 4.41 -17.40
N LEU A 142 -6.17 4.41 -16.11
CA LEU A 142 -7.07 3.45 -15.48
C LEU A 142 -8.21 4.21 -14.82
N LYS A 143 -9.45 3.84 -15.09
CA LYS A 143 -10.63 4.47 -14.50
C LYS A 143 -11.48 3.44 -13.78
N VAL A 144 -11.79 3.72 -12.53
CA VAL A 144 -12.74 2.95 -11.73
C VAL A 144 -14.03 3.73 -11.65
N VAL A 145 -15.11 3.15 -12.17
CA VAL A 145 -16.46 3.71 -12.14
C VAL A 145 -17.31 2.87 -11.21
N THR A 146 -17.74 3.44 -10.10
CA THR A 146 -18.76 2.80 -9.26
C THR A 146 -20.12 3.14 -9.83
N VAL A 147 -20.80 2.13 -10.40
CA VAL A 147 -22.10 2.26 -11.05
C VAL A 147 -23.24 2.08 -10.04
N LYS A 148 -23.02 1.23 -9.04
CA LYS A 148 -23.99 0.94 -7.97
C LYS A 148 -23.28 0.81 -6.63
N SER A 149 -23.82 1.42 -5.61
CA SER A 149 -23.38 1.30 -4.22
C SER A 149 -24.55 1.60 -3.27
N PRO A 150 -24.69 0.90 -2.14
CA PRO A 150 -25.68 1.21 -1.12
C PRO A 150 -25.28 2.41 -0.25
N SER A 151 -24.01 2.84 -0.37
CA SER A 151 -23.44 3.99 0.36
C SER A 151 -22.93 5.07 -0.59
N TRP A 152 -22.43 6.16 -0.03
CA TRP A 152 -21.61 7.10 -0.79
C TRP A 152 -20.38 6.39 -1.35
N VAL A 153 -19.98 6.84 -2.55
CA VAL A 153 -18.82 6.23 -3.22
C VAL A 153 -17.54 6.75 -2.57
N ALA A 154 -16.74 5.80 -2.09
CA ALA A 154 -15.44 6.08 -1.49
C ALA A 154 -14.47 4.91 -1.71
N TRP A 155 -13.20 5.23 -1.88
CA TRP A 155 -12.12 4.26 -2.03
C TRP A 155 -10.97 4.60 -1.08
N GLY A 156 -10.55 3.63 -0.27
CA GLY A 156 -9.42 3.80 0.64
C GLY A 156 -8.08 3.70 -0.08
N GLU A 157 -7.98 2.81 -1.09
CA GLU A 157 -6.74 2.64 -1.85
C GLU A 157 -7.02 1.95 -3.18
N ILE A 158 -6.26 2.27 -4.21
CA ILE A 158 -6.23 1.58 -5.50
C ILE A 158 -4.79 1.22 -5.82
N GLU A 159 -4.53 -0.06 -5.98
CA GLU A 159 -3.22 -0.58 -6.32
C GLU A 159 -3.26 -1.16 -7.73
N VAL A 160 -2.20 -0.90 -8.50
CA VAL A 160 -2.03 -1.42 -9.87
C VAL A 160 -0.70 -2.16 -9.93
N TYR A 161 -0.69 -3.32 -10.55
CA TYR A 161 0.48 -4.21 -10.64
C TYR A 161 0.83 -4.52 -12.08
N GLU A 162 2.14 -4.59 -12.35
CA GLU A 162 2.74 -5.09 -13.60
C GLU A 162 3.24 -6.52 -13.50
#